data_079bc076a834aca592c9c5a6422524e7
#
_entry.id   079bc076a834aca592c9c5a6422524e7
#
_cell.length_a   1.000
_cell.length_b   1.000
_cell.length_c   1.000
_cell.angle_alpha   90.00
_cell.angle_beta   90.00
_cell.angle_gamma   90.00
#
_symmetry.space_group_name_H-M   'P 1'
#
loop_
_entity.id
_entity.type
_entity.pdbx_description
1 polymer ?
#
loop_
_entity_poly.entity_id
_entity_poly.type
_entity_poly.pdbx_seq_one_letter_code
_entity_poly.pdbx_strand_id
1 'polypeptide(L)' 'MPVYKDEERGTWYCSFYYVDYTGKRRLKKKRGFKRQKDAKDFEAEFKVKAAGS' A
#
# COMPACT_ATOMS: atom_id res chain seq x y z
N MET A 1 1.60 -8.20 -7.76
CA MET A 1 0.81 -7.39 -6.83
C MET A 1 1.74 -6.79 -5.79
N PRO A 2 1.50 -5.56 -5.37
CA PRO A 2 2.40 -4.88 -4.45
C PRO A 2 2.20 -5.24 -2.98
N VAL A 3 1.67 -6.42 -2.71
CA VAL A 3 1.47 -6.92 -1.35
C VAL A 3 2.37 -8.12 -1.15
N TYR A 4 3.15 -8.10 -0.07
CA TYR A 4 4.14 -9.13 0.22
C TYR A 4 4.02 -9.58 1.66
N LYS A 5 4.44 -10.81 1.92
CA LYS A 5 4.45 -11.35 3.28
C LYS A 5 5.82 -11.13 3.92
N ASP A 6 5.80 -10.62 5.14
CA ASP A 6 7.00 -10.49 5.96
C ASP A 6 7.11 -11.72 6.86
N GLU A 7 7.90 -12.70 6.43
CA GLU A 7 8.00 -13.97 7.14
C GLU A 7 8.68 -13.84 8.50
N GLU A 8 9.55 -12.88 8.65
CA GLU A 8 10.24 -12.68 9.93
C GLU A 8 9.28 -12.24 11.03
N ARG A 9 8.31 -11.42 10.67
CA ARG A 9 7.36 -10.89 11.63
C ARG A 9 5.99 -11.55 11.57
N GLY A 10 5.76 -12.38 10.55
CA GLY A 10 4.47 -13.01 10.35
C GLY A 10 3.37 -12.03 9.97
N THR A 11 3.73 -10.91 9.39
CA THR A 11 2.79 -9.87 8.98
C THR A 11 2.87 -9.67 7.47
N TRP A 12 2.00 -8.79 6.96
CA TRP A 12 1.99 -8.44 5.55
C TRP A 12 2.34 -6.98 5.39
N TYR A 13 2.89 -6.63 4.24
CA TYR A 13 3.16 -5.23 3.92
C TYR A 13 2.82 -4.98 2.46
N CYS A 14 2.57 -3.71 2.13
CA CYS A 14 2.34 -3.31 0.75
C CYS A 14 3.34 -2.22 0.38
N SER A 15 3.72 -2.20 -0.90
CA SER A 15 4.65 -1.23 -1.45
C SER A 15 4.19 -0.89 -2.86
N PHE A 16 3.94 0.37 -3.13
CA PHE A 16 3.44 0.79 -4.44
C PHE A 16 3.80 2.24 -4.68
N TYR A 17 3.79 2.61 -5.97
CA TYR A 17 4.02 3.99 -6.37
C TYR A 17 2.70 4.69 -6.56
N TYR A 18 2.68 5.97 -6.25
CA TYR A 18 1.52 6.82 -6.48
C TYR A 18 1.99 8.19 -6.93
N VAL A 19 1.09 8.94 -7.56
CA VAL A 19 1.36 10.31 -7.98
C VAL A 19 0.72 11.24 -6.96
N ASP A 20 1.54 12.12 -6.36
CA ASP A 20 1.02 13.06 -5.36
C ASP A 20 0.35 14.27 -6.04
N TYR A 21 -0.12 15.20 -5.22
CA TYR A 21 -0.85 16.35 -5.73
C TYR A 21 0.02 17.27 -6.59
N THR A 22 1.34 17.16 -6.49
CA THR A 22 2.27 17.95 -7.30
C THR A 22 2.60 17.27 -8.62
N GLY A 23 2.11 16.08 -8.85
CA GLY A 23 2.38 15.29 -10.05
C GLY A 23 3.64 14.47 -10.00
N LYS A 24 4.30 14.41 -8.85
CA LYS A 24 5.51 13.62 -8.70
C LYS A 24 5.20 12.21 -8.23
N ARG A 25 5.93 11.24 -8.79
CA ARG A 25 5.76 9.85 -8.38
C ARG A 25 6.51 9.60 -7.08
N ARG A 26 5.80 9.03 -6.12
CA ARG A 26 6.36 8.72 -4.82
C ARG A 26 6.10 7.27 -4.46
N LEU A 27 6.96 6.71 -3.60
CA LEU A 27 6.81 5.35 -3.10
C LEU A 27 6.09 5.38 -1.76
N LYS A 28 5.04 4.57 -1.64
CA LYS A 28 4.34 4.36 -0.39
C LYS A 28 4.57 2.93 0.08
N LYS A 29 5.00 2.78 1.32
CA LYS A 29 5.19 1.48 1.93
C LYS A 29 4.52 1.46 3.29
N LYS A 30 3.69 0.44 3.53
CA LYS A 30 3.00 0.27 4.80
C LYS A 30 3.11 -1.19 5.21
N ARG A 31 3.42 -1.44 6.47
CA ARG A 31 3.57 -2.80 7.00
C ARG A 31 2.84 -2.93 8.32
N GLY A 32 2.85 -4.15 8.88
CA GLY A 32 2.15 -4.41 10.11
C GLY A 32 0.73 -4.90 9.93
N PHE A 33 0.36 -5.28 8.71
CA PHE A 33 -0.96 -5.85 8.46
C PHE A 33 -0.98 -7.30 8.89
N LYS A 34 -2.05 -7.71 9.57
CA LYS A 34 -2.19 -9.08 10.03
C LYS A 34 -2.56 -10.04 8.90
N ARG A 35 -3.22 -9.54 7.88
CA ARG A 35 -3.71 -10.35 6.77
C ARG A 35 -3.36 -9.70 5.44
N GLN A 36 -3.23 -10.55 4.42
CA GLN A 36 -3.03 -10.06 3.06
C GLN A 36 -4.16 -9.14 2.62
N LYS A 37 -5.38 -9.49 2.99
CA LYS A 37 -6.55 -8.70 2.66
C LYS A 37 -6.45 -7.28 3.20
N ASP A 38 -5.98 -7.14 4.44
CA ASP A 38 -5.83 -5.83 5.06
C ASP A 38 -4.86 -4.94 4.27
N ALA A 39 -3.75 -5.52 3.81
CA ALA A 39 -2.79 -4.79 3.01
C ALA A 39 -3.38 -4.40 1.65
N LYS A 40 -4.13 -5.29 1.03
CA LYS A 40 -4.79 -4.99 -0.24
C LYS A 40 -5.84 -3.90 -0.09
N ASP A 41 -6.60 -3.96 0.98
CA ASP A 41 -7.62 -2.95 1.26
C ASP A 41 -7.00 -1.59 1.46
N PHE A 42 -5.89 -1.54 2.17
CA PHE A 42 -5.16 -0.28 2.37
C PHE A 42 -4.73 0.31 1.02
N GLU A 43 -4.15 -0.52 0.16
CA GLU A 43 -3.69 -0.06 -1.15
C GLU A 43 -4.86 0.46 -1.98
N ALA A 44 -5.95 -0.30 -2.01
CA ALA A 44 -7.12 0.08 -2.79
C ALA A 44 -7.70 1.41 -2.31
N GLU A 45 -7.85 1.57 -1.00
CA GLU A 45 -8.34 2.83 -0.44
C GLU A 45 -7.42 3.99 -0.76
N PHE A 46 -6.12 3.77 -0.66
CA PHE A 46 -5.15 4.81 -0.92
C PHE A 46 -5.25 5.28 -2.38
N LYS A 47 -5.33 4.34 -3.32
CA LYS A 47 -5.45 4.68 -4.73
C LYS A 47 -6.74 5.41 -5.04
N VAL A 48 -7.83 5.01 -4.42
CA VAL A 48 -9.12 5.69 -4.62
C VAL A 48 -9.05 7.12 -4.11
N LYS A 49 -8.49 7.33 -2.94
CA LYS A 49 -8.35 8.67 -2.39
C LYS A 49 -7.44 9.54 -3.24
N ALA A 50 -6.34 8.97 -3.73
CA ALA A 50 -5.40 9.72 -4.55
C ALA A 50 -5.99 10.10 -5.90
N ALA A 51 -6.81 9.22 -6.47
CA ALA A 51 -7.40 9.45 -7.78
C ALA A 51 -8.70 10.24 -7.72
N GLY A 52 -9.42 10.17 -6.60
CA GLY A 52 -10.75 10.75 -6.47
C GLY A 52 -10.83 12.14 -5.92
N SER A 53 -9.73 12.69 -5.53
CA SER A 53 -9.72 14.06 -4.96
C SER A 53 -9.60 15.14 -6.00
#